data_4f433e6c3a9a377d1f349d573ccffa6b
#
_entry.id   4f433e6c3a9a377d1f349d573ccffa6b
#
_cell.length_a   1.000
_cell.length_b   1.000
_cell.length_c   1.000
_cell.angle_alpha   90.00
_cell.angle_beta   90.00
_cell.angle_gamma   90.00
#
_symmetry.space_group_name_H-M   'P 1'
#
loop_
_entity.id
_entity.type
_entity.pdbx_description
1 polymer ?
#
loop_
_entity_poly.entity_id
_entity_poly.type
_entity_poly.pdbx_seq_one_letter_code
_entity_poly.pdbx_strand_id
1 'polypeptide(L)'
;MNDYDVPAGIDVLRVFCGPDGRHGNALGVVRDGRDHPDEVSRQELARKLGFSETVFVDDPERGHLDIYTPGLRLPFAGHPVVGAAWLLDLEVLELGVGEVFARQDGEFSWISARPEWAPPRTLQQYASDAEVDALPAPPPGEGWLYAWAWEDEAAGRVRARAFPRRDDGIAEDEATGAAALLLSDRLGRALNIRQGRGSQILTAPAPDGTVEIGGRVVLAHAGL
;
A
#
# COMPACT_ATOMS: atom_id res chain seq x y z
N MET A 1 -9.20 -16.21 17.42
CA MET A 1 -7.94 -15.88 18.11
C MET A 1 -7.40 -14.66 17.40
N ASN A 2 -7.35 -13.50 18.07
CA ASN A 2 -6.87 -12.26 17.44
C ASN A 2 -5.40 -12.45 17.10
N ASP A 3 -5.08 -12.46 15.79
CA ASP A 3 -3.70 -12.55 15.30
C ASP A 3 -2.92 -11.23 15.53
N TYR A 4 -3.61 -10.19 16.02
CA TYR A 4 -3.04 -8.86 16.26
C TYR A 4 -3.30 -8.40 17.70
N ASP A 5 -2.22 -8.12 18.42
CA ASP A 5 -2.28 -7.50 19.76
C ASP A 5 -2.26 -5.97 19.59
N VAL A 6 -3.43 -5.40 19.28
CA VAL A 6 -3.60 -3.97 19.07
C VAL A 6 -4.56 -3.37 20.08
N PRO A 7 -4.38 -2.09 20.50
CA PRO A 7 -5.30 -1.38 21.37
C PRO A 7 -6.72 -1.27 20.81
N ALA A 8 -7.73 -1.08 21.67
CA ALA A 8 -9.07 -0.72 21.24
C ALA A 8 -9.07 0.56 20.40
N GLY A 9 -10.04 0.69 19.48
CA GLY A 9 -10.12 1.83 18.54
C GLY A 9 -9.22 1.73 17.32
N ILE A 10 -8.50 0.60 17.15
CA ILE A 10 -7.62 0.38 15.99
C ILE A 10 -8.14 -0.81 15.19
N ASP A 11 -8.53 -0.57 13.94
CA ASP A 11 -8.78 -1.64 12.98
C ASP A 11 -7.48 -2.13 12.37
N VAL A 12 -7.43 -3.40 12.02
CA VAL A 12 -6.37 -3.95 11.18
C VAL A 12 -6.97 -4.46 9.88
N LEU A 13 -6.53 -3.88 8.79
CA LEU A 13 -6.89 -4.31 7.44
C LEU A 13 -5.76 -5.11 6.82
N ARG A 14 -6.09 -5.93 5.83
CA ARG A 14 -5.13 -6.44 4.84
C ARG A 14 -5.51 -5.85 3.49
N VAL A 15 -4.59 -5.17 2.87
CA VAL A 15 -4.79 -4.42 1.62
C VAL A 15 -4.00 -5.08 0.50
N PHE A 16 -4.60 -5.18 -0.69
CA PHE A 16 -4.07 -5.90 -1.84
C PHE A 16 -4.00 -7.42 -1.64
N CYS A 17 -5.03 -7.98 -1.00
CA CYS A 17 -5.14 -9.42 -0.82
C CYS A 17 -5.20 -10.16 -2.16
N GLY A 18 -4.72 -11.39 -2.17
CA GLY A 18 -4.93 -12.33 -3.26
C GLY A 18 -6.41 -12.71 -3.44
N PRO A 19 -6.73 -13.48 -4.51
CA PRO A 19 -8.11 -13.89 -4.79
C PRO A 19 -8.76 -14.73 -3.68
N ASP A 20 -7.95 -15.34 -2.83
CA ASP A 20 -8.40 -16.14 -1.68
C ASP A 20 -8.56 -15.31 -0.38
N GLY A 21 -8.41 -13.99 -0.45
CA GLY A 21 -8.43 -13.06 0.69
C GLY A 21 -7.20 -13.15 1.60
N ARG A 22 -6.18 -13.90 1.18
CA ARG A 22 -4.92 -14.05 1.92
C ARG A 22 -3.88 -13.04 1.43
N HIS A 23 -2.74 -13.04 2.14
CA HIS A 23 -1.64 -12.12 1.87
C HIS A 23 -2.08 -10.66 2.04
N GLY A 24 -1.63 -9.77 1.20
CA GLY A 24 -1.87 -8.33 1.36
C GLY A 24 -1.00 -7.72 2.45
N ASN A 25 -0.86 -6.41 2.41
CA ASN A 25 -0.10 -5.68 3.41
C ASN A 25 -0.99 -5.30 4.60
N ALA A 26 -0.50 -5.51 5.82
CA ALA A 26 -1.22 -5.17 7.03
C ALA A 26 -1.20 -3.64 7.23
N LEU A 27 -2.36 -3.09 7.58
CA LEU A 27 -2.57 -1.67 7.82
C LEU A 27 -3.30 -1.48 9.15
N GLY A 28 -2.71 -0.71 10.05
CA GLY A 28 -3.40 -0.22 11.23
C GLY A 28 -4.21 1.05 10.90
N VAL A 29 -5.47 1.12 11.30
CA VAL A 29 -6.30 2.31 11.15
C VAL A 29 -6.82 2.75 12.50
N VAL A 30 -6.33 3.88 13.00
CA VAL A 30 -6.82 4.55 14.20
C VAL A 30 -8.08 5.33 13.83
N ARG A 31 -9.24 4.87 14.35
CA ARG A 31 -10.57 5.40 13.97
C ARG A 31 -10.79 6.86 14.37
N ASP A 32 -10.18 7.29 15.46
CA ASP A 32 -10.23 8.67 15.95
C ASP A 32 -8.81 9.20 16.17
N GLY A 33 -8.29 9.91 15.16
CA GLY A 33 -6.96 10.53 15.20
C GLY A 33 -6.84 11.60 16.29
N ARG A 34 -7.96 12.16 16.79
CA ARG A 34 -7.98 13.19 17.84
C ARG A 34 -7.49 12.67 19.20
N ASP A 35 -7.53 11.35 19.43
CA ASP A 35 -6.94 10.70 20.60
C ASP A 35 -5.41 10.79 20.60
N HIS A 36 -4.82 11.10 19.43
CA HIS A 36 -3.39 11.30 19.20
C HIS A 36 -3.16 12.66 18.53
N PRO A 37 -3.25 13.80 19.29
CA PRO A 37 -3.37 15.12 18.69
C PRO A 37 -2.06 15.69 18.12
N ASP A 38 -0.94 15.10 18.43
CA ASP A 38 0.39 15.56 18.01
C ASP A 38 1.20 14.49 17.26
N GLU A 39 2.16 14.95 16.47
CA GLU A 39 3.01 14.08 15.65
C GLU A 39 3.82 13.06 16.47
N VAL A 40 4.25 13.44 17.69
CA VAL A 40 5.05 12.57 18.54
C VAL A 40 4.24 11.37 19.00
N SER A 41 3.01 11.60 19.48
CA SER A 41 2.12 10.53 19.93
C SER A 41 1.72 9.59 18.79
N ARG A 42 1.48 10.10 17.57
CA ARG A 42 1.20 9.32 16.36
C ARG A 42 2.40 8.47 15.96
N GLN A 43 3.58 9.07 15.93
CA GLN A 43 4.82 8.36 15.57
C GLN A 43 5.17 7.26 16.57
N GLU A 44 4.95 7.50 17.88
CA GLU A 44 5.15 6.48 18.92
C GLU A 44 4.20 5.31 18.77
N LEU A 45 2.90 5.60 18.51
CA LEU A 45 1.91 4.55 18.28
C LEU A 45 2.24 3.73 17.03
N ALA A 46 2.55 4.39 15.90
CA ALA A 46 2.93 3.70 14.67
C ALA A 46 4.14 2.78 14.86
N ARG A 47 5.14 3.26 15.61
CA ARG A 47 6.32 2.44 15.97
C ARG A 47 5.96 1.24 16.85
N LYS A 48 5.06 1.43 17.81
CA LYS A 48 4.61 0.36 18.72
C LYS A 48 3.80 -0.71 18.00
N LEU A 49 2.94 -0.30 17.05
CA LEU A 49 2.13 -1.21 16.25
C LEU A 49 2.97 -2.02 15.27
N GLY A 50 4.05 -1.45 14.72
CA GLY A 50 5.01 -2.14 13.87
C GLY A 50 4.47 -2.55 12.50
N PHE A 51 3.31 -2.03 12.08
CA PHE A 51 2.85 -2.18 10.69
C PHE A 51 3.73 -1.37 9.75
N SER A 52 3.79 -1.74 8.47
CA SER A 52 4.50 -0.93 7.48
C SER A 52 3.99 0.51 7.46
N GLU A 53 2.67 0.71 7.60
CA GLU A 53 2.04 2.01 7.81
C GLU A 53 0.85 1.91 8.79
N THR A 54 0.56 3.06 9.41
CA THR A 54 -0.61 3.31 10.26
C THR A 54 -1.30 4.58 9.79
N VAL A 55 -2.62 4.52 9.61
CA VAL A 55 -3.47 5.66 9.27
C VAL A 55 -4.15 6.18 10.53
N PHE A 56 -4.16 7.51 10.69
CA PHE A 56 -4.99 8.22 11.67
C PHE A 56 -6.11 8.93 10.93
N VAL A 57 -7.36 8.67 11.33
CA VAL A 57 -8.55 9.31 10.75
C VAL A 57 -8.87 10.53 11.59
N ASP A 58 -8.61 11.73 11.07
CA ASP A 58 -8.85 13.00 11.77
C ASP A 58 -10.28 13.50 11.58
N ASP A 59 -10.87 13.23 10.41
CA ASP A 59 -12.26 13.54 10.09
C ASP A 59 -12.83 12.41 9.22
N PRO A 60 -13.65 11.52 9.76
CA PRO A 60 -14.19 10.39 9.01
C PRO A 60 -15.25 10.79 7.98
N GLU A 61 -15.91 11.95 8.11
CA GLU A 61 -16.90 12.42 7.14
C GLU A 61 -16.25 13.03 5.89
N ARG A 62 -15.10 13.69 6.08
CA ARG A 62 -14.31 14.30 5.01
C ARG A 62 -13.19 13.40 4.51
N GLY A 63 -12.94 12.28 5.18
CA GLY A 63 -11.81 11.41 4.84
C GLY A 63 -10.44 12.07 5.06
N HIS A 64 -10.33 12.96 6.07
CA HIS A 64 -9.04 13.60 6.39
C HIS A 64 -8.15 12.61 7.13
N LEU A 65 -7.02 12.27 6.51
CA LEU A 65 -6.12 11.21 6.94
C LEU A 65 -4.70 11.70 7.15
N ASP A 66 -4.05 11.10 8.15
CA ASP A 66 -2.61 11.24 8.36
C ASP A 66 -1.95 9.86 8.36
N ILE A 67 -0.78 9.71 7.71
CA ILE A 67 -0.14 8.42 7.46
C ILE A 67 1.27 8.39 8.07
N TYR A 68 1.56 7.33 8.85
CA TYR A 68 2.85 7.13 9.49
C TYR A 68 3.42 5.74 9.19
N THR A 69 4.70 5.68 8.88
CA THR A 69 5.50 4.45 9.05
C THR A 69 6.02 4.38 10.50
N PRO A 70 6.64 3.29 10.95
CA PRO A 70 7.33 3.26 12.24
C PRO A 70 8.41 4.35 12.41
N GLY A 71 8.91 4.94 11.32
CA GLY A 71 10.02 5.90 11.36
C GLY A 71 9.69 7.33 10.99
N LEU A 72 8.64 7.59 10.19
CA LEU A 72 8.33 8.92 9.68
C LEU A 72 6.87 9.06 9.20
N ARG A 73 6.40 10.31 9.14
CA ARG A 73 5.15 10.70 8.53
C ARG A 73 5.25 10.71 7.00
N LEU A 74 4.21 10.24 6.31
CA LEU A 74 4.15 10.22 4.85
C LEU A 74 3.03 11.13 4.33
N PRO A 75 3.29 11.95 3.30
CA PRO A 75 2.24 12.74 2.66
C PRO A 75 1.29 11.89 1.81
N PHE A 76 1.74 10.71 1.37
CA PHE A 76 0.99 9.75 0.57
C PHE A 76 1.60 8.34 0.69
N ALA A 77 0.72 7.32 0.72
CA ALA A 77 1.11 5.92 0.57
C ALA A 77 -0.07 5.12 -0.04
N GLY A 78 0.21 4.30 -1.07
CA GLY A 78 -0.85 3.67 -1.89
C GLY A 78 -1.77 2.73 -1.10
N HIS A 79 -1.21 1.69 -0.44
CA HIS A 79 -2.05 0.73 0.27
C HIS A 79 -2.81 1.32 1.48
N PRO A 80 -2.25 2.26 2.28
CA PRO A 80 -3.00 2.94 3.33
C PRO A 80 -4.24 3.66 2.83
N VAL A 81 -4.11 4.37 1.70
CA VAL A 81 -5.23 5.14 1.14
C VAL A 81 -6.30 4.22 0.54
N VAL A 82 -5.90 3.14 -0.16
CA VAL A 82 -6.84 2.11 -0.64
C VAL A 82 -7.60 1.47 0.52
N GLY A 83 -6.90 1.13 1.61
CA GLY A 83 -7.52 0.55 2.81
C GLY A 83 -8.47 1.50 3.51
N ALA A 84 -8.08 2.76 3.70
CA ALA A 84 -8.92 3.79 4.32
C ALA A 84 -10.16 4.11 3.48
N ALA A 85 -10.03 4.22 2.15
CA ALA A 85 -11.14 4.41 1.24
C ALA A 85 -12.19 3.29 1.36
N TRP A 86 -11.71 2.04 1.43
CA TRP A 86 -12.58 0.88 1.63
C TRP A 86 -13.29 0.90 2.98
N LEU A 87 -12.56 1.23 4.06
CA LEU A 87 -13.10 1.21 5.43
C LEU A 87 -14.12 2.32 5.68
N LEU A 88 -13.86 3.52 5.15
CA LEU A 88 -14.70 4.71 5.34
C LEU A 88 -15.83 4.80 4.31
N ASP A 89 -15.77 4.01 3.25
CA ASP A 89 -16.73 4.04 2.11
C ASP A 89 -16.89 5.44 1.51
N LEU A 90 -15.74 6.11 1.27
CA LEU A 90 -15.70 7.46 0.71
C LEU A 90 -15.13 7.47 -0.72
N GLU A 91 -15.66 8.37 -1.54
CA GLU A 91 -15.19 8.61 -2.91
C GLU A 91 -14.07 9.65 -3.00
N VAL A 92 -13.83 10.40 -1.93
CA VAL A 92 -12.76 11.40 -1.83
C VAL A 92 -12.13 11.33 -0.44
N LEU A 93 -10.80 11.35 -0.42
CA LEU A 93 -9.99 11.40 0.80
C LEU A 93 -9.09 12.64 0.76
N GLU A 94 -8.92 13.30 1.90
CA GLU A 94 -8.04 14.46 2.05
C GLU A 94 -6.72 14.05 2.72
N LEU A 95 -5.61 14.27 2.02
CA LEU A 95 -4.26 13.96 2.51
C LEU A 95 -3.32 15.16 2.38
N GLY A 96 -2.08 15.03 2.86
CA GLY A 96 -1.05 16.06 2.72
C GLY A 96 -0.70 16.43 1.27
N VAL A 97 -0.96 15.56 0.31
CA VAL A 97 -0.81 15.81 -1.15
C VAL A 97 -2.03 16.47 -1.79
N GLY A 98 -3.15 16.61 -1.07
CA GLY A 98 -4.45 17.08 -1.55
C GLY A 98 -5.50 15.98 -1.61
N GLU A 99 -6.54 16.19 -2.42
CA GLU A 99 -7.62 15.25 -2.60
C GLU A 99 -7.20 14.02 -3.42
N VAL A 100 -7.60 12.85 -2.94
CA VAL A 100 -7.42 11.57 -3.62
C VAL A 100 -8.79 10.98 -3.89
N PHE A 101 -9.11 10.80 -5.17
CA PHE A 101 -10.37 10.16 -5.57
C PHE A 101 -10.29 8.65 -5.39
N ALA A 102 -11.39 8.08 -4.91
CA ALA A 102 -11.53 6.65 -4.66
C ALA A 102 -12.84 6.13 -5.25
N ARG A 103 -12.88 4.84 -5.54
CA ARG A 103 -14.10 4.14 -5.94
C ARG A 103 -14.05 2.68 -5.51
N GLN A 104 -15.20 2.07 -5.40
CA GLN A 104 -15.34 0.63 -5.19
C GLN A 104 -16.12 0.01 -6.34
N ASP A 105 -15.75 -1.18 -6.79
CA ASP A 105 -16.45 -1.93 -7.83
C ASP A 105 -16.96 -3.31 -7.34
N GLY A 106 -17.24 -3.39 -6.06
CA GLY A 106 -17.74 -4.57 -5.37
C GLY A 106 -16.66 -5.49 -4.83
N GLU A 107 -15.66 -5.84 -5.60
CA GLU A 107 -14.54 -6.69 -5.18
C GLU A 107 -13.29 -5.90 -4.82
N PHE A 108 -13.05 -4.81 -5.53
CA PHE A 108 -11.84 -4.01 -5.40
C PHE A 108 -12.13 -2.59 -4.92
N SER A 109 -11.25 -2.09 -4.07
CA SER A 109 -11.17 -0.67 -3.74
C SER A 109 -10.04 -0.04 -4.56
N TRP A 110 -10.29 1.12 -5.14
CA TRP A 110 -9.40 1.83 -6.04
C TRP A 110 -9.19 3.26 -5.59
N ILE A 111 -8.01 3.78 -5.86
CA ILE A 111 -7.69 5.20 -5.74
C ILE A 111 -7.04 5.71 -7.00
N SER A 112 -7.23 7.00 -7.32
CA SER A 112 -6.50 7.70 -8.37
C SER A 112 -5.35 8.47 -7.76
N ALA A 113 -4.12 8.19 -8.19
CA ALA A 113 -2.92 8.81 -7.66
C ALA A 113 -2.02 9.37 -8.77
N ARG A 114 -1.26 10.42 -8.43
CA ARG A 114 -0.27 10.99 -9.33
C ARG A 114 1.08 10.33 -9.11
N PRO A 115 1.82 9.98 -10.18
CA PRO A 115 3.14 9.37 -10.06
C PRO A 115 4.13 10.18 -9.20
N GLU A 116 4.06 11.51 -9.26
CA GLU A 116 4.91 12.41 -8.48
C GLU A 116 4.67 12.38 -6.95
N TRP A 117 3.56 11.80 -6.49
CA TRP A 117 3.31 11.61 -5.06
C TRP A 117 4.09 10.41 -4.49
N ALA A 118 4.47 9.47 -5.36
CA ALA A 118 5.24 8.31 -4.94
C ALA A 118 6.73 8.66 -4.82
N PRO A 119 7.39 8.28 -3.71
CA PRO A 119 8.83 8.48 -3.61
C PRO A 119 9.57 7.62 -4.64
N PRO A 120 10.72 8.09 -5.14
CA PRO A 120 11.49 7.36 -6.16
C PRO A 120 11.83 5.93 -5.76
N ARG A 121 11.72 5.01 -6.73
CA ARG A 121 12.06 3.58 -6.59
C ARG A 121 12.94 3.13 -7.73
N THR A 122 13.86 2.21 -7.47
CA THR A 122 14.57 1.50 -8.55
C THR A 122 13.65 0.41 -9.08
N LEU A 123 13.10 0.61 -10.28
CA LEU A 123 12.28 -0.39 -10.98
C LEU A 123 13.20 -1.22 -11.87
N GLN A 124 13.57 -2.42 -11.41
CA GLN A 124 14.49 -3.30 -12.13
C GLN A 124 13.74 -4.47 -12.75
N GLN A 125 13.79 -4.55 -14.07
CA GLN A 125 13.25 -5.69 -14.82
C GLN A 125 14.24 -6.85 -14.82
N TYR A 126 13.73 -8.06 -14.59
CA TYR A 126 14.45 -9.34 -14.73
C TYR A 126 13.92 -10.10 -15.95
N ALA A 127 14.66 -11.10 -16.39
CA ALA A 127 14.32 -11.84 -17.59
C ALA A 127 13.13 -12.79 -17.39
N SER A 128 12.88 -13.24 -16.14
CA SER A 128 11.77 -14.15 -15.81
C SER A 128 11.27 -13.93 -14.39
N ASP A 129 10.04 -14.39 -14.14
CA ASP A 129 9.44 -14.50 -12.80
C ASP A 129 10.28 -15.41 -11.87
N ALA A 130 10.86 -16.49 -12.41
CA ALA A 130 11.75 -17.36 -11.65
C ALA A 130 13.01 -16.65 -11.15
N GLU A 131 13.58 -15.71 -11.92
CA GLU A 131 14.69 -14.88 -11.46
C GLU A 131 14.28 -13.93 -10.32
N VAL A 132 13.07 -13.33 -10.42
CA VAL A 132 12.52 -12.51 -9.35
C VAL A 132 12.31 -13.34 -8.09
N ASP A 133 11.74 -14.54 -8.22
CA ASP A 133 11.49 -15.44 -7.08
C ASP A 133 12.78 -15.92 -6.41
N ALA A 134 13.85 -16.10 -7.17
CA ALA A 134 15.14 -16.56 -6.66
C ALA A 134 15.95 -15.48 -5.89
N LEU A 135 15.51 -14.22 -5.90
CA LEU A 135 16.22 -13.15 -5.18
C LEU A 135 16.23 -13.41 -3.67
N PRO A 136 17.37 -13.20 -2.99
CA PRO A 136 17.39 -13.22 -1.52
C PRO A 136 16.55 -12.07 -0.95
N ALA A 137 16.14 -12.13 0.29
CA ALA A 137 15.35 -11.10 0.96
C ALA A 137 16.13 -10.52 2.16
N PRO A 138 16.67 -9.29 2.06
CA PRO A 138 16.77 -8.45 0.85
C PRO A 138 17.95 -8.88 -0.05
N PRO A 139 17.92 -8.55 -1.34
CA PRO A 139 19.08 -8.69 -2.21
C PRO A 139 20.15 -7.62 -1.85
N PRO A 140 21.43 -7.86 -2.17
CA PRO A 140 22.48 -6.89 -1.94
C PRO A 140 22.23 -5.55 -2.64
N GLY A 141 22.73 -4.46 -2.03
CA GLY A 141 22.63 -3.10 -2.55
C GLY A 141 21.89 -2.17 -1.61
N GLU A 142 21.76 -0.90 -2.02
CA GLU A 142 21.14 0.17 -1.23
C GLU A 142 19.88 0.72 -1.88
N GLY A 143 19.04 1.39 -1.08
CA GLY A 143 17.81 2.06 -1.52
C GLY A 143 16.71 1.10 -1.96
N TRP A 144 15.55 1.63 -2.21
CA TRP A 144 14.37 0.86 -2.57
C TRP A 144 14.52 0.18 -3.93
N LEU A 145 14.35 -1.15 -3.94
CA LEU A 145 14.30 -1.97 -5.16
C LEU A 145 12.92 -2.56 -5.35
N TYR A 146 12.34 -2.34 -6.52
CA TYR A 146 11.20 -3.07 -7.04
C TYR A 146 11.67 -3.97 -8.17
N ALA A 147 11.90 -5.25 -7.85
CA ALA A 147 12.28 -6.27 -8.80
C ALA A 147 11.03 -6.81 -9.48
N TRP A 148 11.00 -6.82 -10.82
CA TRP A 148 9.82 -7.27 -11.55
C TRP A 148 10.18 -7.99 -12.84
N ALA A 149 9.27 -8.87 -13.31
CA ALA A 149 9.33 -9.53 -14.60
C ALA A 149 7.93 -9.75 -15.17
N TRP A 150 7.83 -9.92 -16.48
CA TRP A 150 6.60 -10.34 -17.10
C TRP A 150 6.31 -11.82 -16.78
N GLU A 151 5.11 -12.10 -16.27
CA GLU A 151 4.52 -13.44 -16.31
C GLU A 151 3.80 -13.67 -17.66
N ASP A 152 3.13 -12.63 -18.15
CA ASP A 152 2.48 -12.58 -19.45
C ASP A 152 2.38 -11.10 -19.90
N GLU A 153 3.29 -10.69 -20.76
CA GLU A 153 3.36 -9.31 -21.22
C GLU A 153 2.11 -8.90 -22.00
N ALA A 154 1.57 -9.78 -22.83
CA ALA A 154 0.39 -9.48 -23.65
C ALA A 154 -0.83 -9.18 -22.75
N ALA A 155 -1.00 -9.92 -21.65
CA ALA A 155 -2.06 -9.74 -20.67
C ALA A 155 -1.75 -8.69 -19.58
N GLY A 156 -0.57 -8.09 -19.60
CA GLY A 156 -0.15 -7.14 -18.55
C GLY A 156 0.07 -7.78 -17.17
N ARG A 157 0.35 -9.09 -17.12
CA ARG A 157 0.63 -9.79 -15.87
C ARG A 157 2.10 -9.70 -15.49
N VAL A 158 2.34 -9.30 -14.25
CA VAL A 158 3.68 -9.03 -13.72
C VAL A 158 3.90 -9.81 -12.42
N ARG A 159 5.06 -10.44 -12.30
CA ARG A 159 5.62 -10.89 -11.03
C ARG A 159 6.49 -9.81 -10.45
N ALA A 160 6.30 -9.46 -9.16
CA ALA A 160 7.13 -8.46 -8.50
C ALA A 160 7.49 -8.84 -7.07
N ARG A 161 8.60 -8.29 -6.59
CA ARG A 161 9.03 -8.29 -5.18
C ARG A 161 9.62 -6.92 -4.84
N ALA A 162 9.36 -6.45 -3.64
CA ALA A 162 9.77 -5.12 -3.19
C ALA A 162 10.66 -5.18 -1.96
N PHE A 163 11.82 -4.54 -2.05
CA PHE A 163 12.85 -4.58 -1.02
C PHE A 163 13.21 -3.15 -0.58
N PRO A 164 12.79 -2.72 0.63
CA PRO A 164 13.13 -1.40 1.16
C PRO A 164 14.64 -1.20 1.32
N ARG A 165 15.38 -2.24 1.71
CA ARG A 165 16.84 -2.21 1.96
C ARG A 165 17.24 -1.05 2.88
N ARG A 166 16.47 -0.89 3.97
CA ARG A 166 16.67 0.08 5.05
C ARG A 166 16.88 -0.69 6.35
N ASP A 167 17.52 -0.03 7.33
CA ASP A 167 17.76 -0.62 8.66
C ASP A 167 16.50 -0.54 9.57
N ASP A 168 15.31 -0.80 9.01
CA ASP A 168 14.03 -0.80 9.74
C ASP A 168 13.49 -2.21 10.04
N GLY A 169 14.27 -3.25 9.70
CA GLY A 169 13.91 -4.65 9.93
C GLY A 169 12.98 -5.24 8.87
N ILE A 170 12.53 -4.47 7.88
CA ILE A 170 11.67 -4.94 6.80
C ILE A 170 12.54 -5.45 5.65
N ALA A 171 12.69 -6.77 5.56
CA ALA A 171 13.48 -7.41 4.51
C ALA A 171 12.79 -7.34 3.14
N GLU A 172 11.47 -7.52 3.11
CA GLU A 172 10.62 -7.48 1.91
C GLU A 172 9.25 -6.87 2.27
N ASP A 173 8.75 -5.97 1.41
CA ASP A 173 7.40 -5.41 1.52
C ASP A 173 6.42 -6.24 0.68
N GLU A 174 5.40 -6.78 1.33
CA GLU A 174 4.46 -7.75 0.74
C GLU A 174 3.64 -7.16 -0.41
N ALA A 175 3.24 -5.87 -0.32
CA ALA A 175 2.45 -5.20 -1.36
C ALA A 175 2.70 -3.69 -1.37
N THR A 176 3.28 -3.18 -2.46
CA THR A 176 3.77 -1.80 -2.57
C THR A 176 3.01 -1.02 -3.64
N GLY A 177 1.90 -0.38 -3.27
CA GLY A 177 1.09 0.40 -4.20
C GLY A 177 1.86 1.52 -4.89
N ALA A 178 2.75 2.23 -4.18
CA ALA A 178 3.57 3.30 -4.76
C ALA A 178 4.53 2.80 -5.86
N ALA A 179 5.09 1.59 -5.73
CA ALA A 179 5.95 1.01 -6.76
C ALA A 179 5.13 0.52 -7.96
N ALA A 180 3.95 -0.06 -7.71
CA ALA A 180 3.00 -0.45 -8.76
C ALA A 180 2.53 0.75 -9.59
N LEU A 181 2.23 1.88 -8.92
CA LEU A 181 1.92 3.18 -9.54
C LEU A 181 3.03 3.60 -10.52
N LEU A 182 4.26 3.68 -10.03
CA LEU A 182 5.41 4.09 -10.84
C LEU A 182 5.70 3.13 -11.99
N LEU A 183 5.52 1.82 -11.80
CA LEU A 183 5.72 0.83 -12.86
C LEU A 183 4.66 0.98 -13.96
N SER A 184 3.40 1.14 -13.58
CA SER A 184 2.28 1.35 -14.51
C SER A 184 2.44 2.62 -15.33
N ASP A 185 2.81 3.73 -14.69
CA ASP A 185 3.13 5.00 -15.34
C ASP A 185 4.28 4.84 -16.34
N ARG A 186 5.41 4.25 -15.91
CA ARG A 186 6.58 4.01 -16.75
C ARG A 186 6.29 3.18 -17.99
N LEU A 187 5.41 2.18 -17.86
CA LEU A 187 5.06 1.26 -18.96
C LEU A 187 3.88 1.78 -19.80
N GLY A 188 3.15 2.81 -19.31
CA GLY A 188 2.01 3.41 -19.97
C GLY A 188 0.84 2.45 -20.18
N ARG A 189 0.64 1.46 -19.30
CA ARG A 189 -0.38 0.43 -19.47
C ARG A 189 -0.91 -0.13 -18.14
N ALA A 190 -2.12 -0.70 -18.21
CA ALA A 190 -2.72 -1.42 -17.11
C ALA A 190 -1.94 -2.69 -16.77
N LEU A 191 -1.79 -2.97 -15.47
CA LEU A 191 -1.07 -4.13 -14.96
C LEU A 191 -1.90 -4.90 -13.94
N ASN A 192 -1.70 -6.21 -13.93
CA ASN A 192 -2.13 -7.12 -12.87
C ASN A 192 -0.85 -7.70 -12.23
N ILE A 193 -0.52 -7.20 -11.06
CA ILE A 193 0.76 -7.46 -10.40
C ILE A 193 0.56 -8.46 -9.27
N ARG A 194 1.23 -9.60 -9.36
CA ARG A 194 1.41 -10.55 -8.26
C ARG A 194 2.69 -10.19 -7.52
N GLN A 195 2.54 -9.65 -6.29
CA GLN A 195 3.69 -9.23 -5.47
C GLN A 195 3.83 -10.10 -4.22
N GLY A 196 5.06 -10.17 -3.70
CA GLY A 196 5.36 -10.89 -2.46
C GLY A 196 4.98 -12.36 -2.54
N ARG A 197 4.29 -12.87 -1.52
CA ARG A 197 3.84 -14.26 -1.41
C ARG A 197 2.55 -14.56 -2.14
N GLY A 198 1.79 -13.55 -2.56
CA GLY A 198 0.51 -13.74 -3.24
C GLY A 198 -0.43 -12.54 -3.22
N SER A 199 0.07 -11.37 -2.88
CA SER A 199 -0.69 -10.12 -2.97
C SER A 199 -0.98 -9.77 -4.41
N GLN A 200 -2.13 -9.14 -4.67
CA GLN A 200 -2.55 -8.70 -5.98
C GLN A 200 -2.79 -7.20 -6.00
N ILE A 201 -2.07 -6.49 -6.87
CA ILE A 201 -2.23 -5.07 -7.12
C ILE A 201 -2.64 -4.87 -8.57
N LEU A 202 -3.72 -4.15 -8.79
CA LEU A 202 -4.21 -3.77 -10.10
C LEU A 202 -3.89 -2.30 -10.35
N THR A 203 -3.50 -1.95 -11.58
CA THR A 203 -3.25 -0.56 -11.96
C THR A 203 -3.80 -0.26 -13.34
N ALA A 204 -4.19 0.99 -13.56
CA ALA A 204 -4.63 1.48 -14.87
C ALA A 204 -4.27 2.97 -15.04
N PRO A 205 -3.38 3.34 -15.99
CA PRO A 205 -3.12 4.73 -16.30
C PRO A 205 -4.36 5.42 -16.87
N ALA A 206 -4.59 6.68 -16.47
CA ALA A 206 -5.67 7.50 -16.97
C ALA A 206 -5.15 8.62 -17.89
N PRO A 207 -5.99 9.16 -18.80
CA PRO A 207 -5.56 10.19 -19.76
C PRO A 207 -5.12 11.51 -19.13
N ASP A 208 -5.51 11.78 -17.89
CA ASP A 208 -5.18 13.00 -17.13
C ASP A 208 -3.82 12.94 -16.43
N GLY A 209 -3.07 11.84 -16.64
CA GLY A 209 -1.76 11.59 -16.04
C GLY A 209 -1.81 10.98 -14.64
N THR A 210 -3.00 10.66 -14.14
CA THR A 210 -3.14 9.83 -12.93
C THR A 210 -3.04 8.35 -13.26
N VAL A 211 -2.81 7.53 -12.23
CA VAL A 211 -2.89 6.07 -12.33
C VAL A 211 -3.84 5.58 -11.25
N GLU A 212 -4.85 4.82 -11.63
CA GLU A 212 -5.65 4.08 -10.66
C GLU A 212 -4.82 2.92 -10.09
N ILE A 213 -4.89 2.77 -8.77
CA ILE A 213 -4.32 1.63 -8.04
C ILE A 213 -5.44 0.98 -7.27
N GLY A 214 -5.61 -0.32 -7.40
CA GLY A 214 -6.69 -1.04 -6.71
C GLY A 214 -6.31 -2.44 -6.29
N GLY A 215 -7.12 -2.97 -5.39
CA GLY A 215 -7.00 -4.34 -4.91
C GLY A 215 -8.05 -4.70 -3.87
N ARG A 216 -8.05 -5.95 -3.46
CA ARG A 216 -8.94 -6.45 -2.41
C ARG A 216 -8.49 -5.98 -1.05
N VAL A 217 -9.47 -5.60 -0.25
CA VAL A 217 -9.28 -5.25 1.16
C VAL A 217 -10.13 -6.17 2.02
N VAL A 218 -9.57 -6.65 3.12
CA VAL A 218 -10.30 -7.42 4.13
C VAL A 218 -10.05 -6.87 5.52
N LEU A 219 -11.09 -6.87 6.36
CA LEU A 219 -10.97 -6.55 7.78
C LEU A 219 -10.39 -7.77 8.50
N ALA A 220 -9.16 -7.64 8.99
CA ALA A 220 -8.48 -8.71 9.74
C ALA A 220 -8.76 -8.63 11.24
N HIS A 221 -8.96 -7.41 11.78
CA HIS A 221 -9.35 -7.17 13.18
C HIS A 221 -10.17 -5.88 13.25
N ALA A 222 -11.29 -5.92 13.98
CA ALA A 222 -12.13 -4.75 14.29
C ALA A 222 -11.77 -4.20 15.67
N GLY A 223 -11.44 -2.92 15.74
CA GLY A 223 -11.10 -2.19 16.97
C GLY A 223 -12.34 -1.75 17.76
N LEU A 224 -13.18 -2.72 18.17
CA LEU A 224 -14.41 -2.47 18.97
C LEU A 224 -14.07 -2.10 20.39
#